data_8288c0080bb215c8b287302653625ad4
#
_entry.id   8288c0080bb215c8b287302653625ad4
#
_cell.length_a   1.000
_cell.length_b   1.000
_cell.length_c   1.000
_cell.angle_alpha   90.00
_cell.angle_beta   90.00
_cell.angle_gamma   90.00
#
_symmetry.space_group_name_H-M   'P 1'
#
loop_
_entity.id
_entity.type
_entity.pdbx_description
1 polymer ?
#
loop_
_entity_poly.entity_id
_entity_poly.type
_entity_poly.pdbx_seq_one_letter_code
_entity_poly.pdbx_strand_id
1 'polypeptide(L)'
;AALSLTAVPFSAFAAADKSAAAEDTSLLTVESAEGENPLYVEQHTYSDYYDVYSGSSRPDVEIMMPGAEYDSTEGGNFSVGSYGTEGDAKDNVLIWDSSEGKVNYKFTVAQSGVYCAKMSYFPLETTATTIELSMLIDGESPYDTASRITLNKRWVNEKDIYVDSRGNQVRPSQIQSGAWMSTYLQDVDGLFNDPLIFYLEAGTHTLTLSGVK
;
A
#
# COMPACT_ATOMS: atom_id res chain seq x y z
N ALA A 1 -6.54 -1.50 -11.87
CA ALA A 1 -7.24 -1.20 -10.63
C ALA A 1 -7.96 0.15 -10.74
N ALA A 2 -9.15 0.28 -10.14
CA ALA A 2 -9.74 1.59 -9.91
C ALA A 2 -9.35 2.00 -8.48
N LEU A 3 -8.73 3.15 -8.32
CA LEU A 3 -8.01 3.52 -7.10
C LEU A 3 -8.57 4.78 -6.46
N SER A 4 -8.71 4.76 -5.14
CA SER A 4 -8.86 5.93 -4.28
C SER A 4 -7.98 5.70 -3.05
N LEU A 5 -7.11 6.63 -2.73
CA LEU A 5 -6.20 6.53 -1.60
C LEU A 5 -6.63 7.48 -0.49
N THR A 6 -6.65 6.98 0.74
CA THR A 6 -6.96 7.76 1.93
C THR A 6 -5.87 7.53 2.98
N ALA A 7 -5.22 8.57 3.46
CA ALA A 7 -4.40 8.50 4.65
C ALA A 7 -5.29 8.69 5.89
N VAL A 8 -5.34 7.71 6.78
CA VAL A 8 -6.22 7.71 7.97
C VAL A 8 -5.39 7.84 9.25
N PRO A 9 -5.86 8.56 10.25
CA PRO A 9 -5.19 8.64 11.54
C PRO A 9 -5.15 7.27 12.21
N PHE A 10 -4.03 6.96 12.84
CA PHE A 10 -3.77 5.69 13.53
C PHE A 10 -4.51 5.54 14.87
N SER A 11 -5.44 6.41 15.21
CA SER A 11 -6.07 6.51 16.55
C SER A 11 -6.94 5.32 16.97
N ALA A 12 -7.05 4.25 16.18
CA ALA A 12 -7.96 3.13 16.48
C ALA A 12 -7.31 1.92 17.16
N PHE A 13 -5.99 1.91 17.41
CA PHE A 13 -5.34 0.77 18.07
C PHE A 13 -4.71 1.20 19.40
N ALA A 14 -5.27 0.69 20.50
CA ALA A 14 -4.74 0.88 21.85
C ALA A 14 -3.35 0.22 21.94
N ALA A 15 -2.34 1.01 22.24
CA ALA A 15 -0.99 0.54 22.50
C ALA A 15 -0.95 -0.27 23.79
N ALA A 16 -0.44 -1.49 23.74
CA ALA A 16 0.00 -2.20 24.92
C ALA A 16 1.31 -1.57 25.41
N ASP A 17 1.24 -1.03 26.61
CA ASP A 17 2.33 -0.41 27.35
C ASP A 17 3.49 -1.43 27.55
N LYS A 18 4.67 -1.14 27.03
CA LYS A 18 5.93 -1.76 27.43
C LYS A 18 6.94 -0.68 27.78
N SER A 19 6.95 -0.33 29.04
CA SER A 19 8.08 0.32 29.68
C SER A 19 9.32 -0.57 29.61
N ALA A 20 10.39 -0.12 28.96
CA ALA A 20 11.73 -0.64 29.14
C ALA A 20 12.78 0.45 28.87
N ALA A 21 13.44 0.79 29.92
CA ALA A 21 14.77 1.29 30.19
C ALA A 21 15.64 1.78 29.01
N ALA A 22 16.09 3.03 29.17
CA ALA A 22 17.20 3.63 28.42
C ALA A 22 18.50 2.87 28.72
N GLU A 23 19.20 2.41 27.71
CA GLU A 23 20.61 2.09 27.74
C GLU A 23 21.39 2.85 26.69
N ASP A 24 22.49 3.38 27.15
CA ASP A 24 23.56 4.18 26.58
C ASP A 24 23.99 3.73 25.17
N THR A 25 23.76 4.58 24.17
CA THR A 25 24.25 4.35 22.80
C THR A 25 25.57 5.11 22.60
N SER A 26 26.68 4.46 22.89
CA SER A 26 28.00 4.92 22.43
C SER A 26 28.07 4.79 20.89
N LEU A 27 28.26 5.93 20.24
CA LEU A 27 28.52 6.08 18.80
C LEU A 27 29.66 5.16 18.34
N LEU A 28 29.33 4.10 17.60
CA LEU A 28 30.29 3.40 16.77
C LEU A 28 30.40 4.14 15.44
N THR A 29 31.48 4.93 15.31
CA THR A 29 31.93 5.44 14.02
C THR A 29 32.42 4.26 13.19
N VAL A 30 31.68 3.85 12.19
CA VAL A 30 32.17 2.91 11.16
C VAL A 30 32.93 3.74 10.13
N GLU A 31 34.26 3.59 10.10
CA GLU A 31 35.09 4.11 9.00
C GLU A 31 34.68 3.38 7.72
N SER A 32 34.27 4.14 6.71
CA SER A 32 33.95 3.67 5.37
C SER A 32 35.19 3.07 4.71
N ALA A 33 35.18 1.78 4.48
CA ALA A 33 36.12 1.14 3.56
C ALA A 33 35.72 1.51 2.12
N GLU A 34 36.59 2.21 1.42
CA GLU A 34 36.47 2.52 0.00
C GLU A 34 36.42 1.22 -0.82
N GLY A 35 35.30 1.00 -1.48
CA GLY A 35 35.04 -0.10 -2.39
C GLY A 35 33.60 -0.08 -2.83
N GLU A 36 33.19 1.03 -3.49
CA GLU A 36 31.81 1.16 -3.99
C GLU A 36 31.53 0.10 -5.06
N ASN A 37 30.71 -0.89 -4.69
CA ASN A 37 29.99 -1.69 -5.67
C ASN A 37 28.75 -0.89 -6.09
N PRO A 38 28.68 -0.34 -7.32
CA PRO A 38 27.63 0.59 -7.73
C PRO A 38 26.24 -0.03 -7.89
N LEU A 39 26.05 -1.27 -7.43
CA LEU A 39 24.80 -2.02 -7.53
C LEU A 39 24.12 -2.25 -6.17
N TYR A 40 24.69 -1.79 -5.06
CA TYR A 40 24.07 -1.94 -3.75
C TYR A 40 23.50 -0.60 -3.27
N VAL A 41 22.25 -0.33 -3.59
CA VAL A 41 21.48 0.71 -2.91
C VAL A 41 21.09 0.11 -1.56
N GLU A 42 21.61 0.66 -0.48
CA GLU A 42 21.25 0.27 0.89
C GLU A 42 19.77 0.59 1.10
N GLN A 43 18.93 -0.42 0.93
CA GLN A 43 17.50 -0.28 1.22
C GLN A 43 17.32 -0.46 2.72
N HIS A 44 16.79 0.56 3.38
CA HIS A 44 16.40 0.47 4.78
C HIS A 44 15.29 -0.58 4.93
N THR A 45 15.43 -1.46 5.92
CA THR A 45 14.36 -2.42 6.23
C THR A 45 13.19 -1.70 6.90
N TYR A 46 11.99 -2.25 6.77
CA TYR A 46 10.85 -1.71 7.52
C TYR A 46 11.07 -1.76 9.04
N SER A 47 11.78 -2.77 9.55
CA SER A 47 12.12 -2.87 10.98
C SER A 47 12.94 -1.67 11.46
N ASP A 48 14.00 -1.32 10.73
CA ASP A 48 14.86 -0.18 11.08
C ASP A 48 14.07 1.14 11.01
N TYR A 49 13.24 1.29 9.98
CA TYR A 49 12.37 2.45 9.83
C TYR A 49 11.36 2.55 10.98
N TYR A 50 10.74 1.45 11.36
CA TYR A 50 9.79 1.38 12.46
C TYR A 50 10.44 1.75 13.80
N ASP A 51 11.63 1.26 14.07
CA ASP A 51 12.37 1.55 15.31
C ASP A 51 12.68 3.03 15.44
N VAL A 52 12.98 3.72 14.33
CA VAL A 52 13.24 5.16 14.30
C VAL A 52 11.96 5.98 14.52
N TYR A 53 10.86 5.64 13.85
CA TYR A 53 9.70 6.52 13.75
C TYR A 53 8.49 6.10 14.58
N SER A 54 8.43 4.88 15.13
CA SER A 54 7.26 4.37 15.85
C SER A 54 6.86 5.20 17.07
N GLY A 55 7.83 5.87 17.71
CA GLY A 55 7.62 6.78 18.83
C GLY A 55 7.24 8.22 18.45
N SER A 56 7.19 8.55 17.17
CA SER A 56 6.86 9.90 16.70
C SER A 56 5.38 10.23 16.90
N SER A 57 5.06 11.54 16.84
CA SER A 57 3.69 12.04 16.92
C SER A 57 2.76 11.36 15.92
N ARG A 58 1.53 11.11 16.32
CA ARG A 58 0.47 10.53 15.48
C ARG A 58 -0.67 11.54 15.33
N PRO A 59 -0.62 12.41 14.32
CA PRO A 59 -1.65 13.42 14.11
C PRO A 59 -3.02 12.78 13.85
N ASP A 60 -4.07 13.34 14.44
CA ASP A 60 -5.46 12.95 14.18
C ASP A 60 -6.00 13.76 12.97
N VAL A 61 -5.35 13.60 11.83
CA VAL A 61 -5.68 14.29 10.57
C VAL A 61 -5.74 13.29 9.45
N GLU A 62 -6.81 13.32 8.68
CA GLU A 62 -6.97 12.52 7.47
C GLU A 62 -6.57 13.32 6.24
N ILE A 63 -5.75 12.71 5.38
CA ILE A 63 -5.32 13.27 4.10
C ILE A 63 -5.99 12.46 2.99
N MET A 64 -6.93 13.05 2.28
CA MET A 64 -7.65 12.41 1.17
C MET A 64 -6.91 12.66 -0.15
N MET A 65 -6.69 11.60 -0.91
CA MET A 65 -6.14 11.66 -2.27
C MET A 65 -7.12 10.95 -3.22
N PRO A 66 -8.10 11.68 -3.80
CA PRO A 66 -9.03 11.09 -4.76
C PRO A 66 -8.28 10.53 -5.97
N GLY A 67 -8.65 9.34 -6.43
CA GLY A 67 -7.94 8.66 -7.51
C GLY A 67 -7.85 9.47 -8.81
N ALA A 68 -8.85 10.29 -9.10
CA ALA A 68 -8.89 11.15 -10.28
C ALA A 68 -8.04 12.43 -10.17
N GLU A 69 -7.60 12.80 -8.97
CA GLU A 69 -6.87 14.04 -8.72
C GLU A 69 -5.35 13.80 -8.70
N TYR A 70 -4.85 13.05 -9.68
CA TYR A 70 -3.42 12.86 -9.85
C TYR A 70 -2.74 14.07 -10.50
N ASP A 71 -1.46 14.28 -10.21
CA ASP A 71 -0.65 15.36 -10.82
C ASP A 71 -0.16 14.98 -12.22
N SER A 72 0.32 13.74 -12.38
CA SER A 72 0.84 13.23 -13.66
C SER A 72 0.83 11.71 -13.73
N THR A 73 0.91 11.19 -14.96
CA THR A 73 1.07 9.77 -15.23
C THR A 73 2.19 9.57 -16.25
N GLU A 74 2.89 8.44 -16.16
CA GLU A 74 3.94 8.02 -17.09
C GLU A 74 3.74 6.57 -17.49
N GLY A 75 3.81 6.30 -18.80
CA GLY A 75 3.60 4.94 -19.31
C GLY A 75 2.22 4.41 -18.97
N GLY A 76 1.99 3.12 -19.20
CA GLY A 76 0.73 2.49 -18.82
C GLY A 76 -0.50 3.01 -19.58
N ASN A 77 -1.68 2.55 -19.13
CA ASN A 77 -2.96 2.98 -19.68
C ASN A 77 -3.85 3.47 -18.51
N PHE A 78 -4.09 4.76 -18.50
CA PHE A 78 -4.83 5.45 -17.45
C PHE A 78 -6.02 6.21 -18.02
N SER A 79 -7.15 6.17 -17.33
CA SER A 79 -8.30 7.00 -17.62
C SER A 79 -9.04 7.37 -16.33
N VAL A 80 -9.86 8.40 -16.39
CA VAL A 80 -10.73 8.81 -15.29
C VAL A 80 -12.17 8.58 -15.69
N GLY A 81 -12.94 7.98 -14.82
CA GLY A 81 -14.34 7.68 -15.09
C GLY A 81 -15.09 7.11 -13.90
N SER A 82 -16.26 6.58 -14.18
CA SER A 82 -17.05 5.80 -13.22
C SER A 82 -16.72 4.32 -13.33
N TYR A 83 -16.53 3.64 -12.23
CA TYR A 83 -16.24 2.20 -12.21
C TYR A 83 -16.87 1.50 -11.00
N GLY A 84 -17.35 0.27 -11.22
CA GLY A 84 -17.96 -0.57 -10.19
C GLY A 84 -18.99 -1.52 -10.77
N THR A 85 -19.69 -2.23 -9.89
CA THR A 85 -20.86 -3.04 -10.23
C THR A 85 -22.14 -2.20 -10.13
N GLU A 86 -23.25 -2.75 -10.65
CA GLU A 86 -24.57 -2.10 -10.55
C GLU A 86 -24.92 -1.84 -9.06
N GLY A 87 -25.15 -0.57 -8.73
CA GLY A 87 -25.48 -0.13 -7.37
C GLY A 87 -24.25 0.16 -6.48
N ASP A 88 -23.02 -0.11 -6.93
CA ASP A 88 -21.77 0.16 -6.20
C ASP A 88 -20.73 0.89 -7.05
N ALA A 89 -21.13 1.50 -8.14
CA ALA A 89 -20.25 2.28 -9.00
C ALA A 89 -19.85 3.59 -8.29
N LYS A 90 -18.56 3.91 -8.38
CA LYS A 90 -18.00 5.19 -7.90
C LYS A 90 -17.56 6.04 -9.08
N ASP A 91 -17.85 7.31 -8.98
CA ASP A 91 -17.45 8.31 -9.97
C ASP A 91 -16.07 8.89 -9.66
N ASN A 92 -15.45 9.48 -10.66
CA ASN A 92 -14.16 10.17 -10.53
C ASN A 92 -13.06 9.26 -9.96
N VAL A 93 -12.98 8.03 -10.43
CA VAL A 93 -11.92 7.09 -10.05
C VAL A 93 -10.86 7.01 -11.14
N LEU A 94 -9.61 6.78 -10.75
CA LEU A 94 -8.55 6.43 -11.67
C LEU A 94 -8.71 4.96 -12.08
N ILE A 95 -8.86 4.75 -13.38
CA ILE A 95 -8.87 3.40 -13.98
C ILE A 95 -7.50 3.16 -14.57
N TRP A 96 -6.77 2.21 -13.99
CA TRP A 96 -5.44 1.81 -14.41
C TRP A 96 -5.52 0.41 -15.05
N ASP A 97 -5.55 0.38 -16.38
CA ASP A 97 -5.73 -0.83 -17.18
C ASP A 97 -4.41 -1.25 -17.85
N SER A 98 -3.39 -1.46 -17.02
CA SER A 98 -2.09 -2.01 -17.43
C SER A 98 -1.33 -2.54 -16.22
N SER A 99 -0.36 -3.41 -16.45
CA SER A 99 0.58 -3.88 -15.42
C SER A 99 1.77 -2.93 -15.25
N GLU A 100 1.90 -1.94 -16.11
CA GLU A 100 2.99 -0.97 -16.14
C GLU A 100 2.44 0.44 -15.94
N GLY A 101 3.35 1.37 -15.73
CA GLY A 101 3.08 2.79 -15.61
C GLY A 101 3.24 3.29 -14.19
N LYS A 102 3.20 4.61 -14.09
CA LYS A 102 3.31 5.35 -12.82
C LYS A 102 2.24 6.41 -12.75
N VAL A 103 1.76 6.66 -11.55
CA VAL A 103 0.87 7.78 -11.24
C VAL A 103 1.45 8.55 -10.06
N ASN A 104 1.47 9.87 -10.19
CA ASN A 104 1.99 10.78 -9.19
C ASN A 104 0.85 11.61 -8.59
N TYR A 105 0.81 11.69 -7.27
CA TYR A 105 -0.12 12.53 -6.51
C TYR A 105 0.66 13.55 -5.71
N LYS A 106 0.24 14.79 -5.73
CA LYS A 106 0.71 15.82 -4.80
C LYS A 106 -0.27 15.99 -3.65
N PHE A 107 0.24 16.02 -2.43
CA PHE A 107 -0.59 16.21 -1.25
C PHE A 107 0.14 17.07 -0.22
N THR A 108 -0.61 17.66 0.71
CA THR A 108 -0.06 18.52 1.75
C THR A 108 -0.31 17.91 3.12
N VAL A 109 0.75 17.82 3.89
CA VAL A 109 0.77 17.37 5.29
C VAL A 109 0.79 18.60 6.19
N ALA A 110 -0.25 18.75 7.01
CA ALA A 110 -0.36 19.91 7.91
C ALA A 110 0.48 19.76 9.19
N GLN A 111 0.74 18.53 9.63
CA GLN A 111 1.46 18.23 10.87
C GLN A 111 2.42 17.07 10.65
N SER A 112 3.69 17.27 11.02
CA SER A 112 4.67 16.18 10.96
C SER A 112 4.29 15.04 11.90
N GLY A 113 4.48 13.81 11.45
CA GLY A 113 4.20 12.64 12.25
C GLY A 113 4.04 11.36 11.45
N VAL A 114 3.57 10.33 12.11
CA VAL A 114 3.38 8.99 11.56
C VAL A 114 1.94 8.83 11.05
N TYR A 115 1.83 8.40 9.82
CA TYR A 115 0.58 8.12 9.12
C TYR A 115 0.54 6.66 8.65
N CYS A 116 -0.68 6.13 8.46
CA CYS A 116 -0.91 4.85 7.78
C CYS A 116 -1.65 5.12 6.48
N ALA A 117 -1.27 4.44 5.42
CA ALA A 117 -1.96 4.54 4.14
C ALA A 117 -3.07 3.50 4.03
N LYS A 118 -4.26 3.94 3.63
CA LYS A 118 -5.41 3.09 3.32
C LYS A 118 -5.80 3.27 1.86
N MET A 119 -5.89 2.17 1.14
CA MET A 119 -6.22 2.17 -0.27
C MET A 119 -7.60 1.59 -0.50
N SER A 120 -8.45 2.32 -1.25
CA SER A 120 -9.71 1.82 -1.78
C SER A 120 -9.54 1.52 -3.28
N TYR A 121 -9.88 0.32 -3.70
CA TYR A 121 -9.64 -0.15 -5.06
C TYR A 121 -10.69 -1.15 -5.52
N PHE A 122 -10.86 -1.24 -6.83
CA PHE A 122 -11.67 -2.25 -7.49
C PHE A 122 -10.76 -3.07 -8.41
N PRO A 123 -10.51 -4.37 -8.12
CA PRO A 123 -9.64 -5.19 -8.94
C PRO A 123 -10.25 -5.43 -10.32
N LEU A 124 -9.55 -5.06 -11.39
CA LEU A 124 -9.93 -5.45 -12.75
C LEU A 124 -9.72 -6.95 -12.96
N GLU A 125 -10.51 -7.53 -13.87
CA GLU A 125 -10.35 -8.93 -14.24
C GLU A 125 -9.03 -9.14 -15.00
N THR A 126 -8.15 -9.94 -14.43
CA THR A 126 -6.88 -10.33 -15.03
C THR A 126 -6.51 -11.73 -14.57
N THR A 127 -5.53 -12.35 -15.22
CA THR A 127 -5.01 -13.68 -14.84
C THR A 127 -4.17 -13.66 -13.57
N ALA A 128 -3.65 -12.50 -13.16
CA ALA A 128 -2.88 -12.36 -11.93
C ALA A 128 -3.78 -12.54 -10.69
N THR A 129 -3.27 -13.20 -9.67
CA THR A 129 -4.00 -13.47 -8.42
C THR A 129 -4.05 -12.26 -7.50
N THR A 130 -3.09 -11.36 -7.62
CA THR A 130 -2.93 -10.14 -6.81
C THR A 130 -2.61 -8.94 -7.71
N ILE A 131 -2.72 -7.75 -7.16
CA ILE A 131 -2.21 -6.52 -7.76
C ILE A 131 -0.97 -6.14 -6.98
N GLU A 132 0.14 -5.93 -7.67
CA GLU A 132 1.41 -5.53 -7.06
C GLU A 132 1.76 -4.11 -7.49
N LEU A 133 2.07 -3.27 -6.52
CA LEU A 133 2.45 -1.87 -6.71
C LEU A 133 3.72 -1.58 -5.92
N SER A 134 4.53 -0.67 -6.41
CA SER A 134 5.58 -0.03 -5.62
C SER A 134 5.17 1.41 -5.28
N MET A 135 5.65 1.91 -4.15
CA MET A 135 5.35 3.22 -3.62
C MET A 135 6.64 3.99 -3.34
N LEU A 136 6.70 5.22 -3.85
CA LEU A 136 7.75 6.18 -3.49
C LEU A 136 7.09 7.41 -2.85
N ILE A 137 7.77 8.00 -1.89
CA ILE A 137 7.43 9.28 -1.30
C ILE A 137 8.60 10.23 -1.60
N ASP A 138 8.28 11.36 -2.24
CA ASP A 138 9.27 12.35 -2.69
C ASP A 138 10.38 11.77 -3.58
N GLY A 139 10.03 10.72 -4.34
CA GLY A 139 10.95 10.04 -5.27
C GLY A 139 11.79 8.93 -4.64
N GLU A 140 11.69 8.70 -3.34
CA GLU A 140 12.45 7.69 -2.62
C GLU A 140 11.55 6.60 -2.02
N SER A 141 12.05 5.36 -1.94
CA SER A 141 11.36 4.30 -1.21
C SER A 141 11.59 4.49 0.29
N PRO A 142 10.55 4.62 1.11
CA PRO A 142 10.73 4.81 2.55
C PRO A 142 11.39 3.59 3.22
N TYR A 143 11.18 2.40 2.69
CA TYR A 143 11.74 1.13 3.14
C TYR A 143 11.51 0.03 2.09
N ASP A 144 12.16 -1.10 2.24
CA ASP A 144 12.13 -2.24 1.31
C ASP A 144 10.71 -2.75 0.99
N THR A 145 9.87 -2.93 2.00
CA THR A 145 8.48 -3.42 1.86
C THR A 145 7.61 -2.49 0.99
N ALA A 146 7.92 -1.19 0.93
CA ALA A 146 7.19 -0.24 0.08
C ALA A 146 7.45 -0.47 -1.43
N SER A 147 8.51 -1.20 -1.78
CA SER A 147 8.80 -1.58 -3.16
C SER A 147 7.86 -2.64 -3.72
N ARG A 148 7.14 -3.36 -2.84
CA ARG A 148 6.21 -4.43 -3.23
C ARG A 148 4.98 -4.46 -2.33
N ILE A 149 4.03 -3.59 -2.59
CA ILE A 149 2.72 -3.56 -1.94
C ILE A 149 1.77 -4.49 -2.69
N THR A 150 1.15 -5.43 -1.99
CA THR A 150 0.22 -6.38 -2.58
C THR A 150 -1.22 -6.06 -2.19
N LEU A 151 -2.08 -5.91 -3.19
CA LEU A 151 -3.52 -5.76 -3.02
C LEU A 151 -4.22 -7.06 -3.45
N ASN A 152 -4.99 -7.61 -2.55
CA ASN A 152 -5.68 -8.87 -2.77
C ASN A 152 -6.90 -8.70 -3.67
N LYS A 153 -7.27 -9.76 -4.37
CA LYS A 153 -8.54 -9.88 -5.10
C LYS A 153 -9.51 -10.75 -4.31
N ARG A 154 -10.79 -10.51 -4.49
CA ARG A 154 -11.85 -11.33 -3.90
C ARG A 154 -12.24 -12.44 -4.85
N TRP A 155 -12.18 -13.68 -4.37
CA TRP A 155 -12.58 -14.87 -5.10
C TRP A 155 -13.82 -15.48 -4.49
N VAL A 156 -14.75 -15.93 -5.33
CA VAL A 156 -15.99 -16.59 -4.92
C VAL A 156 -16.18 -17.89 -5.74
N ASN A 157 -16.92 -18.81 -5.22
CA ASN A 157 -17.29 -20.00 -5.99
C ASN A 157 -18.18 -19.60 -7.16
N GLU A 158 -17.89 -20.10 -8.37
CA GLU A 158 -18.69 -19.89 -9.58
C GLU A 158 -20.14 -20.39 -9.40
N LYS A 159 -20.31 -21.43 -8.62
CA LYS A 159 -21.59 -22.08 -8.30
C LYS A 159 -21.52 -22.72 -6.91
N ASP A 160 -22.66 -23.16 -6.40
CA ASP A 160 -22.71 -23.89 -5.14
C ASP A 160 -21.94 -25.21 -5.20
N ILE A 161 -21.47 -25.68 -4.05
CA ILE A 161 -20.87 -26.99 -3.90
C ILE A 161 -21.94 -28.02 -4.26
N TYR A 162 -21.61 -28.92 -5.16
CA TYR A 162 -22.55 -29.97 -5.65
C TYR A 162 -21.99 -31.36 -5.42
N VAL A 163 -22.86 -32.35 -5.50
CA VAL A 163 -22.50 -33.76 -5.37
C VAL A 163 -22.49 -34.37 -6.76
N ASP A 164 -21.43 -35.08 -7.11
CA ASP A 164 -21.30 -35.80 -8.38
C ASP A 164 -22.17 -37.09 -8.41
N SER A 165 -22.21 -37.74 -9.54
CA SER A 165 -22.99 -39.00 -9.72
C SER A 165 -22.48 -40.17 -8.87
N ARG A 166 -21.33 -40.03 -8.22
CA ARG A 166 -20.71 -41.01 -7.33
C ARG A 166 -20.89 -40.67 -5.85
N GLY A 167 -21.60 -39.59 -5.54
CA GLY A 167 -21.84 -39.14 -4.16
C GLY A 167 -20.72 -38.33 -3.56
N ASN A 168 -19.71 -37.90 -4.35
CA ASN A 168 -18.62 -37.08 -3.84
C ASN A 168 -18.99 -35.60 -3.89
N GLN A 169 -18.64 -34.85 -2.86
CA GLN A 169 -18.69 -33.39 -2.90
C GLN A 169 -17.62 -32.83 -3.85
N VAL A 170 -18.08 -32.05 -4.82
CA VAL A 170 -17.21 -31.38 -5.79
C VAL A 170 -17.17 -29.90 -5.49
N ARG A 171 -15.93 -29.36 -5.27
CA ARG A 171 -15.71 -27.92 -5.12
C ARG A 171 -15.78 -27.29 -6.52
N PRO A 172 -16.61 -26.27 -6.73
CA PRO A 172 -16.66 -25.55 -7.99
C PRO A 172 -15.38 -24.73 -8.23
N SER A 173 -15.19 -24.30 -9.47
CA SER A 173 -14.17 -23.32 -9.84
C SER A 173 -14.40 -22.01 -9.07
N GLN A 174 -13.32 -21.29 -8.83
CA GLN A 174 -13.39 -19.94 -8.26
C GLN A 174 -13.27 -18.92 -9.37
N ILE A 175 -14.10 -17.90 -9.30
CA ILE A 175 -14.09 -16.73 -10.18
C ILE A 175 -13.79 -15.48 -9.37
N GLN A 176 -13.18 -14.49 -10.00
CA GLN A 176 -12.97 -13.19 -9.38
C GLN A 176 -14.33 -12.50 -9.19
N SER A 177 -14.60 -12.03 -7.98
CA SER A 177 -15.78 -11.23 -7.67
C SER A 177 -15.41 -9.75 -7.78
N GLY A 178 -16.06 -9.04 -8.70
CA GLY A 178 -15.94 -7.58 -8.81
C GLY A 178 -16.59 -6.91 -7.60
N ALA A 179 -15.80 -6.22 -6.80
CA ALA A 179 -16.29 -5.41 -5.68
C ALA A 179 -15.25 -4.35 -5.29
N TRP A 180 -15.70 -3.21 -4.78
CA TRP A 180 -14.84 -2.27 -4.10
C TRP A 180 -14.27 -2.87 -2.83
N MET A 181 -12.97 -2.77 -2.69
CA MET A 181 -12.21 -3.23 -1.54
C MET A 181 -11.49 -2.05 -0.91
N SER A 182 -11.27 -2.13 0.39
CA SER A 182 -10.51 -1.12 1.12
C SER A 182 -9.61 -1.82 2.12
N THR A 183 -8.32 -1.52 2.09
CA THR A 183 -7.34 -2.12 2.99
C THR A 183 -6.29 -1.09 3.40
N TYR A 184 -5.78 -1.24 4.62
CA TYR A 184 -4.53 -0.59 4.99
C TYR A 184 -3.37 -1.29 4.28
N LEU A 185 -2.33 -0.54 3.95
CA LEU A 185 -1.10 -1.14 3.48
C LEU A 185 -0.46 -1.93 4.62
N GLN A 186 -0.15 -3.18 4.36
CA GLN A 186 0.38 -4.12 5.34
C GLN A 186 1.61 -4.82 4.77
N ASP A 187 2.43 -5.35 5.67
CA ASP A 187 3.53 -6.20 5.31
C ASP A 187 3.02 -7.51 4.70
N VAL A 188 3.45 -7.81 3.47
CA VAL A 188 3.05 -9.03 2.74
C VAL A 188 3.68 -10.29 3.31
N ASP A 189 4.85 -10.18 3.93
CA ASP A 189 5.56 -11.31 4.52
C ASP A 189 5.03 -11.68 5.91
N GLY A 190 4.14 -10.83 6.47
CA GLY A 190 3.45 -11.08 7.74
C GLY A 190 4.37 -11.01 8.97
N LEU A 191 5.50 -10.34 8.86
CA LEU A 191 6.40 -10.09 9.98
C LEU A 191 5.80 -9.01 10.92
N PHE A 192 5.04 -8.08 10.36
CA PHE A 192 4.32 -7.03 11.08
C PHE A 192 2.82 -7.17 10.85
N ASN A 193 2.05 -7.28 11.94
CA ASN A 193 0.59 -7.41 11.88
C ASN A 193 -0.13 -6.06 11.77
N ASP A 194 0.52 -4.99 12.20
CA ASP A 194 -0.03 -3.64 12.16
C ASP A 194 0.13 -3.03 10.75
N PRO A 195 -0.70 -2.03 10.39
CA PRO A 195 -0.51 -1.29 9.16
C PRO A 195 0.88 -0.68 9.06
N LEU A 196 1.42 -0.65 7.84
CA LEU A 196 2.68 0.01 7.53
C LEU A 196 2.61 1.50 7.86
N ILE A 197 3.63 2.00 8.54
CA ILE A 197 3.73 3.41 8.93
C ILE A 197 4.59 4.21 7.97
N PHE A 198 4.25 5.49 7.80
CA PHE A 198 4.98 6.46 6.99
C PHE A 198 5.17 7.72 7.82
N TYR A 199 6.41 8.11 8.08
CA TYR A 199 6.70 9.40 8.69
C TYR A 199 6.72 10.47 7.60
N LEU A 200 5.90 11.49 7.79
CA LEU A 200 5.78 12.62 6.88
C LEU A 200 6.04 13.91 7.65
N GLU A 201 6.86 14.76 7.10
CA GLU A 201 7.04 16.12 7.63
C GLU A 201 5.88 17.02 7.21
N ALA A 202 5.66 18.12 7.92
CA ALA A 202 4.69 19.12 7.48
C ALA A 202 5.19 19.80 6.21
N GLY A 203 4.38 19.78 5.15
CA GLY A 203 4.81 20.31 3.86
C GLY A 203 4.05 19.68 2.70
N THR A 204 4.53 19.92 1.49
CA THR A 204 4.00 19.32 0.26
C THR A 204 4.86 18.13 -0.12
N HIS A 205 4.23 17.01 -0.34
CA HIS A 205 4.85 15.74 -0.71
C HIS A 205 4.32 15.21 -2.04
N THR A 206 5.09 14.34 -2.64
CA THR A 206 4.70 13.59 -3.84
C THR A 206 4.64 12.11 -3.52
N LEU A 207 3.49 11.48 -3.78
CA LEU A 207 3.34 10.04 -3.75
C LEU A 207 3.39 9.52 -5.18
N THR A 208 4.29 8.58 -5.46
CA THR A 208 4.37 7.86 -6.73
C THR A 208 3.97 6.42 -6.51
N LEU A 209 2.97 5.95 -7.26
CA LEU A 209 2.61 4.53 -7.35
C LEU A 209 3.04 4.01 -8.71
N SER A 210 3.71 2.86 -8.73
CA SER A 210 4.14 2.21 -9.97
C SER A 210 3.67 0.75 -10.00
N GLY A 211 3.26 0.27 -11.19
CA GLY A 211 2.97 -1.14 -11.39
C GLY A 211 4.25 -1.97 -11.32
N VAL A 212 4.20 -3.10 -10.62
CA VAL A 212 5.29 -4.09 -10.56
C VAL A 212 4.91 -5.25 -11.47
N LYS A 213 5.83 -5.64 -12.36
CA LYS A 213 5.68 -6.78 -13.28
C LYS A 213 5.92 -8.11 -12.59
#